data_9337ff3cd7fd294c86f1bcb012f59f8b
#
_entry.id   9337ff3cd7fd294c86f1bcb012f59f8b
#
_cell.length_a   1.000
_cell.length_b   1.000
_cell.length_c   1.000
_cell.angle_alpha   90.00
_cell.angle_beta   90.00
_cell.angle_gamma   90.00
#
_symmetry.space_group_name_H-M   'P 1'
#
loop_
_entity.id
_entity.type
_entity.pdbx_description
1 polymer ?
#
loop_
_entity_poly.entity_id
_entity_poly.type
_entity_poly.pdbx_seq_one_letter_code
_entity_poly.pdbx_strand_id
1 'polypeptide(L)'
;MNLPEGTYRIRNVDSGLVLQLEGASRVRVGPDGPPAPTAARRWLIAPVHSGGGIFHMVSEDNERRLDVANASTESGARVQVWRANAFGAQEWIVEEHLDAPGVVSLIACISGLPLEADAEGRVRQGEDTDSPSQWWRLEPA
;
A
#
# COMPACT_ATOMS: atom_id res chain seq x y z
N MET A 1 8.85 -11.72 -8.60
CA MET A 1 7.51 -12.07 -8.09
C MET A 1 6.47 -11.95 -9.19
N ASN A 2 5.67 -12.97 -9.35
CA ASN A 2 4.55 -12.96 -10.28
C ASN A 2 3.26 -12.66 -9.51
N LEU A 3 2.87 -11.39 -9.46
CA LEU A 3 1.66 -10.95 -8.78
C LEU A 3 0.54 -10.76 -9.81
N PRO A 4 -0.48 -11.62 -9.80
CA PRO A 4 -1.60 -11.47 -10.72
C PRO A 4 -2.33 -10.15 -10.47
N GLU A 5 -2.72 -9.47 -11.55
CA GLU A 5 -3.60 -8.33 -11.42
C GLU A 5 -4.92 -8.80 -10.79
N GLY A 6 -5.40 -8.03 -9.82
CA GLY A 6 -6.61 -8.38 -9.12
C GLY A 6 -6.85 -7.53 -7.89
N THR A 7 -7.92 -7.87 -7.18
CA THR A 7 -8.32 -7.18 -5.97
C THR A 7 -7.77 -7.91 -4.75
N TYR A 8 -7.16 -7.15 -3.84
CA TYR A 8 -6.50 -7.69 -2.65
C TYR A 8 -6.88 -6.91 -1.41
N ARG A 9 -6.83 -7.60 -0.25
CA ARG A 9 -6.63 -6.93 1.03
C ARG A 9 -5.14 -6.84 1.27
N ILE A 10 -4.71 -5.71 1.82
CA ILE A 10 -3.30 -5.43 2.09
C ILE A 10 -3.14 -5.42 3.60
N ARG A 11 -2.66 -6.55 4.15
CA ARG A 11 -2.59 -6.76 5.61
C ARG A 11 -1.21 -6.46 6.14
N ASN A 12 -1.16 -5.63 7.20
CA ASN A 12 0.09 -5.33 7.90
C ASN A 12 0.50 -6.53 8.76
N VAL A 13 1.75 -6.97 8.65
CA VAL A 13 2.23 -8.16 9.36
C VAL A 13 2.31 -7.92 10.87
N ASP A 14 2.71 -6.73 11.29
CA ASP A 14 2.88 -6.40 12.71
C ASP A 14 1.54 -6.37 13.45
N SER A 15 0.59 -5.63 12.91
CA SER A 15 -0.70 -5.40 13.59
C SER A 15 -1.80 -6.39 13.20
N GLY A 16 -1.67 -7.05 12.04
CA GLY A 16 -2.74 -7.87 11.48
C GLY A 16 -3.89 -7.06 10.91
N LEU A 17 -3.79 -5.74 10.92
CA LEU A 17 -4.83 -4.83 10.40
C LEU A 17 -4.65 -4.63 8.90
N VAL A 18 -5.72 -4.20 8.22
CA VAL A 18 -5.70 -4.03 6.77
C VAL A 18 -5.71 -2.56 6.37
N LEU A 19 -5.02 -2.28 5.27
CA LEU A 19 -5.00 -0.96 4.66
C LEU A 19 -6.40 -0.61 4.20
N GLN A 20 -6.89 0.58 4.56
CA GLN A 20 -8.25 0.99 4.23
C GLN A 20 -8.34 2.50 3.97
N LEU A 21 -9.26 2.84 3.08
CA LEU A 21 -9.61 4.22 2.81
C LEU A 21 -10.49 4.74 3.95
N GLU A 22 -10.18 5.95 4.42
CA GLU A 22 -10.99 6.66 5.41
C GLU A 22 -11.34 8.04 4.85
N GLY A 23 -12.61 8.29 4.58
CA GLY A 23 -13.02 9.52 3.89
C GLY A 23 -12.64 9.49 2.42
N ALA A 24 -12.21 10.62 1.88
CA ALA A 24 -11.95 10.77 0.45
C ALA A 24 -10.48 10.54 0.05
N SER A 25 -9.54 10.77 0.97
CA SER A 25 -8.11 10.71 0.65
C SER A 25 -7.24 10.06 1.72
N ARG A 26 -7.72 9.91 2.93
CA ARG A 26 -6.94 9.32 4.01
C ARG A 26 -6.83 7.82 3.88
N VAL A 27 -5.68 7.30 4.29
CA VAL A 27 -5.43 5.87 4.35
C VAL A 27 -4.92 5.54 5.75
N ARG A 28 -5.40 4.43 6.29
CA ARG A 28 -4.95 3.91 7.57
C ARG A 28 -4.97 2.38 7.56
N VAL A 29 -4.43 1.75 8.58
CA VAL A 29 -4.74 0.34 8.84
C VAL A 29 -5.80 0.25 9.92
N GLY A 30 -6.72 -0.67 9.76
CA GLY A 30 -7.81 -0.92 10.71
C GLY A 30 -8.31 -2.34 10.59
N PRO A 31 -9.30 -2.73 11.44
CA PRO A 31 -9.84 -4.08 11.42
C PRO A 31 -10.39 -4.46 10.05
N ASP A 32 -10.24 -5.74 9.69
CA ASP A 32 -10.82 -6.29 8.46
C ASP A 32 -12.31 -6.58 8.68
N GLY A 33 -13.07 -5.52 8.86
CA GLY A 33 -14.49 -5.59 9.15
C GLY A 33 -15.07 -4.21 9.41
N PRO A 34 -16.36 -4.14 9.84
CA PRO A 34 -16.96 -2.87 10.23
C PRO A 34 -16.15 -2.16 11.31
N PRO A 35 -16.20 -0.81 11.39
CA PRO A 35 -17.11 0.06 10.64
C PRO A 35 -16.68 0.39 9.20
N ALA A 36 -15.46 0.03 8.76
CA ALA A 36 -15.05 0.33 7.42
C ALA A 36 -15.87 -0.47 6.40
N PRO A 37 -16.40 0.16 5.34
CA PRO A 37 -17.09 -0.56 4.27
C PRO A 37 -16.17 -1.56 3.59
N THR A 38 -16.73 -2.64 3.04
CA THR A 38 -15.96 -3.68 2.36
C THR A 38 -15.09 -3.10 1.24
N ALA A 39 -15.65 -2.22 0.41
CA ALA A 39 -14.91 -1.60 -0.69
C ALA A 39 -13.73 -0.76 -0.21
N ALA A 40 -13.83 -0.14 0.97
CA ALA A 40 -12.75 0.67 1.53
C ALA A 40 -11.54 -0.16 1.98
N ARG A 41 -11.71 -1.48 2.11
CA ARG A 41 -10.67 -2.43 2.53
C ARG A 41 -10.07 -3.21 1.37
N ARG A 42 -10.46 -2.90 0.14
CA ARG A 42 -10.05 -3.62 -1.06
C ARG A 42 -9.30 -2.71 -2.02
N TRP A 43 -8.27 -3.27 -2.63
CA TRP A 43 -7.37 -2.54 -3.51
C TRP A 43 -7.15 -3.34 -4.78
N LEU A 44 -7.39 -2.70 -5.93
CA LEU A 44 -6.99 -3.27 -7.20
C LEU A 44 -5.49 -3.02 -7.36
N ILE A 45 -4.72 -4.09 -7.47
CA ILE A 45 -3.28 -4.02 -7.71
C ILE A 45 -3.07 -4.40 -9.17
N ALA A 46 -2.59 -3.44 -9.95
CA ALA A 46 -2.43 -3.60 -11.39
C ALA A 46 -1.04 -3.13 -11.82
N PRO A 47 -0.34 -3.89 -12.68
CA PRO A 47 0.98 -3.49 -13.15
C PRO A 47 0.88 -2.21 -13.97
N VAL A 48 1.87 -1.32 -13.81
CA VAL A 48 1.98 -0.09 -14.62
C VAL A 48 2.28 -0.47 -16.07
N HIS A 49 3.13 -1.49 -16.25
CA HIS A 49 3.45 -2.05 -17.56
C HIS A 49 3.32 -3.57 -17.51
N SER A 50 2.82 -4.16 -18.58
CA SER A 50 2.66 -5.60 -18.69
C SER A 50 3.99 -6.32 -18.38
N GLY A 51 3.94 -7.26 -17.43
CA GLY A 51 5.11 -8.03 -17.00
C GLY A 51 6.10 -7.29 -16.12
N GLY A 52 5.82 -6.04 -15.76
CA GLY A 52 6.69 -5.23 -14.90
C GLY A 52 6.48 -5.50 -13.41
N GLY A 53 7.45 -5.05 -12.60
CA GLY A 53 7.41 -5.18 -11.14
C GLY A 53 6.93 -3.93 -10.42
N ILE A 54 6.37 -2.97 -11.14
CA ILE A 54 5.84 -1.71 -10.61
C ILE A 54 4.33 -1.70 -10.78
N PHE A 55 3.63 -1.32 -9.73
CA PHE A 55 2.19 -1.45 -9.64
C PHE A 55 1.52 -0.14 -9.21
N HIS A 56 0.28 0.05 -9.67
CA HIS A 56 -0.66 0.97 -9.06
C HIS A 56 -1.51 0.20 -8.05
N MET A 57 -1.88 0.84 -6.96
CA MET A 57 -2.79 0.30 -5.94
C MET A 57 -3.99 1.21 -5.86
N VAL A 58 -5.13 0.73 -6.37
CA VAL A 58 -6.32 1.55 -6.61
C VAL A 58 -7.40 1.17 -5.62
N SER A 59 -7.93 2.16 -4.89
CA SER A 59 -9.05 1.92 -3.98
C SER A 59 -10.28 1.45 -4.74
N GLU A 60 -10.89 0.34 -4.33
CA GLU A 60 -12.15 -0.12 -4.89
C GLU A 60 -13.29 0.87 -4.61
N ASP A 61 -13.19 1.60 -3.50
CA ASP A 61 -14.27 2.49 -3.07
C ASP A 61 -14.40 3.77 -3.90
N ASN A 62 -13.27 4.41 -4.25
CA ASN A 62 -13.33 5.68 -4.99
C ASN A 62 -12.41 5.75 -6.21
N GLU A 63 -11.78 4.64 -6.59
CA GLU A 63 -10.91 4.52 -7.77
C GLU A 63 -9.70 5.45 -7.76
N ARG A 64 -9.34 6.00 -6.61
CA ARG A 64 -8.12 6.79 -6.44
C ARG A 64 -6.94 5.89 -6.13
N ARG A 65 -5.74 6.35 -6.48
CA ARG A 65 -4.51 5.58 -6.34
C ARG A 65 -3.78 5.89 -5.04
N LEU A 66 -3.17 4.88 -4.45
CA LEU A 66 -2.24 5.04 -3.33
C LEU A 66 -1.09 5.94 -3.78
N ASP A 67 -0.79 6.97 -3.00
CA ASP A 67 -0.02 8.13 -3.45
C ASP A 67 0.81 8.69 -2.29
N VAL A 68 2.08 8.99 -2.55
CA VAL A 68 2.89 9.72 -1.57
C VAL A 68 2.53 11.19 -1.64
N ALA A 69 2.02 11.74 -0.55
CA ALA A 69 1.56 13.12 -0.50
C ALA A 69 2.63 14.11 -0.98
N ASN A 70 2.24 15.01 -1.86
CA ASN A 70 3.10 16.05 -2.44
C ASN A 70 4.34 15.51 -3.16
N ALA A 71 4.30 14.26 -3.62
CA ALA A 71 5.44 13.60 -4.25
C ALA A 71 6.73 13.70 -3.41
N SER A 72 6.59 13.63 -2.09
CA SER A 72 7.71 13.78 -1.16
C SER A 72 8.66 12.59 -1.26
N THR A 73 9.95 12.86 -1.13
CA THR A 73 10.99 11.83 -1.02
C THR A 73 11.47 11.65 0.42
N GLU A 74 10.87 12.36 1.37
CA GLU A 74 11.30 12.37 2.76
C GLU A 74 10.69 11.23 3.57
N SER A 75 11.48 10.69 4.50
CA SER A 75 10.98 9.76 5.50
C SER A 75 9.91 10.44 6.35
N GLY A 76 8.84 9.71 6.65
CA GLY A 76 7.72 10.23 7.43
C GLY A 76 6.61 10.89 6.60
N ALA A 77 6.80 11.02 5.28
CA ALA A 77 5.77 11.61 4.43
C ALA A 77 4.51 10.74 4.41
N ARG A 78 3.36 11.41 4.56
CA ARG A 78 2.07 10.74 4.57
C ARG A 78 1.78 10.05 3.25
N VAL A 79 1.18 8.88 3.32
CA VAL A 79 0.61 8.20 2.17
C VAL A 79 -0.91 8.37 2.21
N GLN A 80 -1.49 8.66 1.08
CA GLN A 80 -2.90 8.98 0.88
C GLN A 80 -3.42 8.25 -0.37
N VAL A 81 -4.66 8.52 -0.77
CA VAL A 81 -5.11 8.24 -2.13
C VAL A 81 -5.34 9.56 -2.86
N TRP A 82 -5.07 9.56 -4.15
CA TRP A 82 -5.25 10.72 -5.01
C TRP A 82 -5.71 10.28 -6.39
N ARG A 83 -6.32 11.20 -7.12
CA ARG A 83 -6.75 10.92 -8.49
C ARG A 83 -5.56 10.47 -9.33
N ALA A 84 -5.81 9.60 -10.30
CA ALA A 84 -4.78 9.08 -11.18
C ALA A 84 -4.05 10.20 -11.92
N ASN A 85 -2.72 10.13 -11.95
CA ASN A 85 -1.87 11.04 -12.70
C ASN A 85 -0.65 10.29 -13.23
N ALA A 86 0.24 11.00 -13.92
CA ALA A 86 1.44 10.41 -14.51
C ALA A 86 2.68 10.52 -13.61
N PHE A 87 2.53 10.93 -12.35
CA PHE A 87 3.68 11.11 -11.45
C PHE A 87 4.05 9.79 -10.75
N GLY A 88 5.36 9.60 -10.54
CA GLY A 88 5.89 8.40 -9.90
C GLY A 88 5.45 8.21 -8.44
N ALA A 89 4.86 9.23 -7.81
CA ALA A 89 4.34 9.14 -6.45
C ALA A 89 3.22 8.10 -6.27
N GLN A 90 2.65 7.60 -7.37
CA GLN A 90 1.60 6.58 -7.37
C GLN A 90 2.10 5.21 -7.80
N GLU A 91 3.40 5.05 -7.97
CA GLU A 91 4.00 3.81 -8.44
C GLU A 91 4.74 3.11 -7.32
N TRP A 92 4.48 1.82 -7.16
CA TRP A 92 4.97 1.02 -6.05
C TRP A 92 5.67 -0.25 -6.54
N ILE A 93 6.83 -0.53 -5.96
CA ILE A 93 7.53 -1.79 -6.17
C ILE A 93 7.02 -2.78 -5.11
N VAL A 94 6.66 -3.98 -5.55
CA VAL A 94 6.32 -5.08 -4.65
C VAL A 94 7.53 -6.01 -4.58
N GLU A 95 8.17 -6.07 -3.42
CA GLU A 95 9.38 -6.85 -3.21
C GLU A 95 9.12 -8.00 -2.23
N GLU A 96 9.32 -9.24 -2.68
CA GLU A 96 9.16 -10.42 -1.81
C GLU A 96 10.31 -10.53 -0.81
N HIS A 97 9.97 -10.98 0.39
CA HIS A 97 10.96 -11.37 1.39
C HIS A 97 11.35 -12.83 1.15
N LEU A 98 12.64 -13.10 0.93
CA LEU A 98 13.12 -14.45 0.65
C LEU A 98 12.92 -15.41 1.83
N ASP A 99 13.02 -14.88 3.05
CA ASP A 99 12.94 -15.69 4.27
C ASP A 99 11.52 -15.84 4.82
N ALA A 100 10.54 -15.16 4.22
CA ALA A 100 9.17 -15.15 4.69
C ALA A 100 8.20 -15.22 3.51
N PRO A 101 7.87 -16.42 3.01
CA PRO A 101 6.97 -16.58 1.88
C PRO A 101 5.62 -15.87 2.09
N GLY A 102 5.19 -15.14 1.07
CA GLY A 102 3.94 -14.38 1.10
C GLY A 102 4.05 -13.04 1.78
N VAL A 103 5.19 -12.69 2.34
CA VAL A 103 5.45 -11.37 2.92
C VAL A 103 6.16 -10.50 1.89
N VAL A 104 5.71 -9.25 1.77
CA VAL A 104 6.28 -8.29 0.81
C VAL A 104 6.56 -6.95 1.49
N SER A 105 7.48 -6.19 0.91
CA SER A 105 7.62 -4.76 1.14
C SER A 105 6.97 -4.02 -0.03
N LEU A 106 6.33 -2.90 0.27
CA LEU A 106 5.71 -2.03 -0.72
C LEU A 106 6.52 -0.74 -0.77
N ILE A 107 7.32 -0.59 -1.81
CA ILE A 107 8.35 0.45 -1.88
C ILE A 107 7.91 1.53 -2.85
N ALA A 108 7.87 2.78 -2.38
CA ALA A 108 7.54 3.91 -3.23
C ALA A 108 8.65 4.12 -4.26
N CYS A 109 8.31 4.11 -5.55
CA CYS A 109 9.30 4.31 -6.61
C CYS A 109 9.99 5.67 -6.50
N ILE A 110 9.25 6.69 -6.10
CA ILE A 110 9.76 8.06 -6.05
C ILE A 110 10.87 8.25 -5.02
N SER A 111 10.85 7.47 -3.94
CA SER A 111 11.75 7.66 -2.80
C SER A 111 12.63 6.47 -2.49
N GLY A 112 12.22 5.26 -2.89
CA GLY A 112 12.85 4.02 -2.47
C GLY A 112 12.52 3.64 -1.02
N LEU A 113 11.53 4.32 -0.38
CA LEU A 113 11.18 4.08 1.01
C LEU A 113 9.98 3.15 1.12
N PRO A 114 9.99 2.22 2.09
CA PRO A 114 8.86 1.31 2.29
C PRO A 114 7.65 1.98 2.93
N LEU A 115 6.48 1.47 2.58
CA LEU A 115 5.22 1.78 3.23
C LEU A 115 5.23 1.18 4.64
N GLU A 116 4.89 1.97 5.64
CA GLU A 116 4.81 1.51 7.03
C GLU A 116 3.54 1.98 7.72
N ALA A 117 3.13 1.25 8.76
CA ALA A 117 2.03 1.65 9.63
C ALA A 117 2.55 1.84 11.05
N ASP A 118 2.14 2.92 11.72
CA ASP A 118 2.53 3.15 13.11
C ASP A 118 1.54 2.51 14.10
N ALA A 119 1.82 2.66 15.40
CA ALA A 119 0.99 2.07 16.46
C ALA A 119 -0.43 2.61 16.50
N GLU A 120 -0.66 3.80 15.97
CA GLU A 120 -1.98 4.42 15.88
C GLU A 120 -2.69 4.11 14.56
N GLY A 121 -2.08 3.29 13.71
CA GLY A 121 -2.65 2.89 12.42
C GLY A 121 -2.44 3.88 11.29
N ARG A 122 -1.64 4.92 11.50
CA ARG A 122 -1.30 5.88 10.45
C ARG A 122 -0.31 5.27 9.47
N VAL A 123 -0.44 5.64 8.21
CA VAL A 123 0.35 5.06 7.12
C VAL A 123 1.21 6.14 6.48
N ARG A 124 2.48 5.84 6.29
CA ARG A 124 3.48 6.75 5.72
C ARG A 124 4.58 5.96 5.03
N GLN A 125 5.44 6.64 4.29
CA GLN A 125 6.72 6.04 3.90
C GLN A 125 7.74 6.32 5.01
N GLY A 126 8.64 5.39 5.28
CA GLY A 126 9.62 5.55 6.34
C GLY A 126 10.96 4.90 6.00
N GLU A 127 12.00 5.27 6.76
CA GLU A 127 13.30 4.62 6.63
C GLU A 127 13.14 3.11 6.72
N ASP A 128 13.90 2.37 5.92
CA ASP A 128 13.91 0.91 5.97
C ASP A 128 14.60 0.45 7.24
N THR A 129 13.82 -0.03 8.20
CA THR A 129 14.30 -0.56 9.46
C THR A 129 14.20 -2.08 9.52
N ASP A 130 13.79 -2.70 8.42
CA ASP A 130 13.57 -4.15 8.33
C ASP A 130 12.69 -4.64 9.49
N SER A 131 11.58 -3.94 9.71
CA SER A 131 10.64 -4.18 10.83
C SER A 131 9.29 -4.65 10.33
N PRO A 132 8.57 -5.50 11.11
CA PRO A 132 7.25 -6.00 10.69
C PRO A 132 6.21 -4.94 10.40
N SER A 133 6.34 -3.73 10.94
CA SER A 133 5.46 -2.60 10.61
C SER A 133 5.57 -2.17 9.14
N GLN A 134 6.63 -2.59 8.46
CA GLN A 134 6.91 -2.32 7.04
C GLN A 134 6.67 -3.54 6.16
N TRP A 135 6.10 -4.62 6.71
CA TRP A 135 5.86 -5.86 6.00
C TRP A 135 4.37 -6.08 5.81
N TRP A 136 4.02 -6.60 4.65
CA TRP A 136 2.62 -6.71 4.24
C TRP A 136 2.34 -8.08 3.64
N ARG A 137 1.08 -8.51 3.73
CA ARG A 137 0.58 -9.66 3.00
C ARG A 137 -0.49 -9.19 2.03
N LEU A 138 -0.39 -9.64 0.79
CA LEU A 138 -1.39 -9.36 -0.24
C LEU A 138 -2.31 -10.57 -0.31
N GLU A 139 -3.52 -10.42 0.20
CA GLU A 139 -4.50 -11.49 0.29
C GLU A 139 -5.58 -11.27 -0.77
N PRO A 140 -5.76 -12.22 -1.72
CA PRO A 140 -6.83 -12.10 -2.71
C PRO A 140 -8.18 -11.89 -2.02
N ALA A 141 -8.93 -10.93 -2.52
CA ALA A 141 -10.21 -10.55 -1.94
C ALA A 141 -11.38 -10.89 -2.84
#